data_1def6c1d962ee75fc294e3abe7e2ef60
#
_entry.id   1def6c1d962ee75fc294e3abe7e2ef60
#
_cell.length_a   1.000
_cell.length_b   1.000
_cell.length_c   1.000
_cell.angle_alpha   90.00
_cell.angle_beta   90.00
_cell.angle_gamma   90.00
#
_symmetry.space_group_name_H-M   'P 1'
#
loop_
_entity.id
_entity.type
_entity.pdbx_description
1 polymer ?
#
loop_
_entity_poly.entity_id
_entity_poly.type
_entity_poly.pdbx_seq_one_letter_code
_entity_poly.pdbx_strand_id
1 'polypeptide(L)'
;VEYRVANRGKRRKSGSLVLAVRPVQIDPYWQHGGHAAINAVSVEGRQVSVNDRCYAAFSQKPDFVTIAEFDGGDVVRLIEKGPRRTVRKRRSESALLSAAFEFVFSLAPGASVAFVISSPMRDRIAPRADRDFGVVRETVIRRWREKIGPRKITVGDREVSDTVEAQTAFILVNATRFAFKPGPRNYDRTWIRDGSAQARALLLAGLIDEAKAYVLWYSKRIYENGMVPPILNVDGAVNTGYGSNIEFDAQGEFVGIAADVYRISKDRVFLNAVFEPVVRATRFTEELCARTNARHGPETRFHGLLAPSISHEGYSKPSYSYWDDYFALSAWRNCEYLALEIGDQRVAAHAKTKGREFAANLMRSIRMTAEHMRTDLIPGSADRDDVDPTSTSIAFEPCRVDDAFPAELVGATYDRAATRVKEVSSPGFKANYSPYDLRNLNAFVSLGRYDDAFRLLSVLLASRRPCGWRGWAEVVWSDMRSPEYVGDMPHTWIGAEFATAIRLMLLKENGGALELFRAVPDAWWEAGGIALHQLPTTFGVVNLKARRSRSQATVELALTGAAPDRITFRYPGAKRAHADGKRCEIHRDVISAPNLNRLVIDF
;
A
#
# COMPACT_ATOMS: atom_id res chain seq x y z
N VAL A 1 -25.93 -8.27 2.30
CA VAL A 1 -25.39 -9.41 3.07
C VAL A 1 -26.46 -10.47 3.17
N GLU A 2 -26.08 -11.76 3.03
CA GLU A 2 -26.96 -12.92 3.31
C GLU A 2 -26.43 -13.67 4.53
N TYR A 3 -27.31 -13.97 5.48
CA TYR A 3 -27.05 -14.89 6.58
C TYR A 3 -27.83 -16.17 6.31
N ARG A 4 -27.13 -17.29 6.18
CA ARG A 4 -27.75 -18.61 5.96
C ARG A 4 -27.59 -19.50 7.20
N VAL A 5 -28.69 -19.90 7.79
CA VAL A 5 -28.73 -20.83 8.92
C VAL A 5 -29.15 -22.20 8.39
N ALA A 6 -28.35 -23.24 8.65
CA ALA A 6 -28.63 -24.60 8.20
C ALA A 6 -28.61 -25.58 9.39
N ASN A 7 -29.60 -26.47 9.45
CA ASN A 7 -29.64 -27.56 10.41
C ASN A 7 -28.91 -28.78 9.85
N ARG A 8 -27.68 -29.00 10.29
CA ARG A 8 -26.86 -30.20 9.93
C ARG A 8 -27.07 -31.37 10.90
N GLY A 9 -27.94 -31.23 11.89
CA GLY A 9 -28.23 -32.28 12.88
C GLY A 9 -29.34 -33.22 12.42
N LYS A 10 -29.59 -34.27 13.23
CA LYS A 10 -30.61 -35.31 12.97
C LYS A 10 -31.99 -34.98 13.54
N ARG A 11 -32.12 -33.89 14.32
CA ARG A 11 -33.38 -33.49 14.94
C ARG A 11 -33.76 -32.07 14.52
N ARG A 12 -35.05 -31.73 14.57
CA ARG A 12 -35.53 -30.35 14.38
C ARG A 12 -34.83 -29.40 15.35
N LYS A 13 -34.37 -28.26 14.84
CA LYS A 13 -33.74 -27.19 15.68
C LYS A 13 -34.48 -25.89 15.48
N SER A 14 -34.81 -25.25 16.56
CA SER A 14 -35.39 -23.90 16.60
C SER A 14 -34.41 -22.93 17.26
N GLY A 15 -34.47 -21.69 16.84
CA GLY A 15 -33.60 -20.62 17.32
C GLY A 15 -33.98 -19.29 16.70
N SER A 16 -33.14 -18.29 16.89
CA SER A 16 -33.29 -17.01 16.23
C SER A 16 -31.96 -16.47 15.74
N LEU A 17 -31.99 -15.72 14.62
CA LEU A 17 -30.94 -14.84 14.19
C LEU A 17 -31.22 -13.45 14.77
N VAL A 18 -30.28 -12.89 15.49
CA VAL A 18 -30.37 -11.53 16.05
C VAL A 18 -29.38 -10.64 15.34
N LEU A 19 -29.85 -9.54 14.80
CA LEU A 19 -29.04 -8.50 14.18
C LEU A 19 -29.13 -7.24 15.03
N ALA A 20 -28.01 -6.68 15.42
CA ALA A 20 -27.98 -5.50 16.28
C ALA A 20 -27.37 -4.29 15.58
N VAL A 21 -27.98 -3.12 15.83
CA VAL A 21 -27.41 -1.80 15.52
C VAL A 21 -27.05 -1.15 16.84
N ARG A 22 -25.80 -0.72 16.96
CA ARG A 22 -25.25 -0.17 18.20
C ARG A 22 -24.42 1.06 17.90
N PRO A 23 -24.37 2.06 18.80
CA PRO A 23 -23.37 3.10 18.72
C PRO A 23 -21.99 2.45 18.94
N VAL A 24 -21.10 2.61 17.98
CA VAL A 24 -19.76 2.02 18.01
C VAL A 24 -18.74 3.14 18.06
N GLN A 25 -17.83 3.08 18.99
CA GLN A 25 -16.63 3.89 18.95
C GLN A 25 -15.72 3.29 17.87
N ILE A 26 -15.42 4.07 16.83
CA ILE A 26 -14.65 3.61 15.69
C ILE A 26 -13.16 3.69 16.00
N ASP A 27 -12.71 4.83 16.55
CA ASP A 27 -11.32 5.12 16.89
C ASP A 27 -11.23 5.82 18.25
N PRO A 28 -10.09 5.74 18.96
CA PRO A 28 -9.87 6.54 20.16
C PRO A 28 -9.96 8.03 19.87
N TYR A 29 -10.32 8.83 20.86
CA TYR A 29 -10.49 10.29 20.68
C TYR A 29 -9.20 10.99 20.25
N TRP A 30 -8.03 10.50 20.66
CA TRP A 30 -6.72 11.05 20.28
C TRP A 30 -6.33 10.76 18.83
N GLN A 31 -7.07 9.87 18.17
CA GLN A 31 -6.98 9.62 16.72
C GLN A 31 -8.17 10.22 15.96
N HIS A 32 -8.75 11.30 16.48
CA HIS A 32 -9.96 11.95 15.95
C HIS A 32 -11.18 11.02 15.85
N GLY A 33 -11.16 9.94 16.60
CA GLY A 33 -12.27 9.02 16.70
C GLY A 33 -13.43 9.61 17.48
N GLY A 34 -14.60 9.10 17.21
CA GLY A 34 -15.83 9.37 17.92
C GLY A 34 -16.72 8.14 17.91
N HIS A 35 -17.89 8.26 18.46
CA HIS A 35 -18.91 7.23 18.34
C HIS A 35 -19.96 7.64 17.31
N ALA A 36 -20.50 6.65 16.58
CA ALA A 36 -21.63 6.86 15.69
C ALA A 36 -22.90 7.07 16.54
N ALA A 37 -23.32 8.32 16.68
CA ALA A 37 -24.48 8.70 17.47
C ALA A 37 -25.77 8.09 16.90
N ILE A 38 -26.60 7.47 17.75
CA ILE A 38 -27.92 6.95 17.41
C ILE A 38 -28.96 7.64 18.27
N ASN A 39 -29.60 8.67 17.73
CA ASN A 39 -30.62 9.47 18.42
C ASN A 39 -32.03 8.93 18.21
N ALA A 40 -32.25 8.24 17.10
CA ALA A 40 -33.57 7.72 16.74
C ALA A 40 -33.45 6.39 16.02
N VAL A 41 -34.32 5.47 16.35
CA VAL A 41 -34.52 4.20 15.62
C VAL A 41 -36.01 4.00 15.37
N SER A 42 -36.37 3.65 14.14
CA SER A 42 -37.74 3.23 13.80
C SER A 42 -37.73 2.04 12.84
N VAL A 43 -38.76 1.18 12.98
CA VAL A 43 -38.92 -0.03 12.17
C VAL A 43 -40.34 -0.07 11.57
N GLU A 44 -40.43 -0.01 10.26
CA GLU A 44 -41.68 -0.11 9.51
C GLU A 44 -41.62 -1.31 8.56
N GLY A 45 -42.40 -2.33 8.89
CA GLY A 45 -42.42 -3.57 8.09
C GLY A 45 -41.04 -4.23 8.06
N ARG A 46 -40.36 -4.16 6.93
CA ARG A 46 -39.03 -4.72 6.66
C ARG A 46 -37.92 -3.65 6.63
N GLN A 47 -38.29 -2.38 6.85
CA GLN A 47 -37.33 -1.27 6.78
C GLN A 47 -36.97 -0.78 8.17
N VAL A 48 -35.71 -0.40 8.32
CA VAL A 48 -35.13 0.19 9.54
C VAL A 48 -34.59 1.56 9.20
N SER A 49 -35.00 2.55 9.95
CA SER A 49 -34.43 3.90 9.92
C SER A 49 -33.63 4.18 11.18
N VAL A 50 -32.47 4.79 11.00
CA VAL A 50 -31.61 5.30 12.06
C VAL A 50 -31.40 6.80 11.81
N ASN A 51 -31.64 7.63 12.85
CA ASN A 51 -31.55 9.09 12.74
C ASN A 51 -32.39 9.63 11.56
N ASP A 52 -33.63 9.10 11.41
CA ASP A 52 -34.59 9.44 10.36
C ASP A 52 -34.14 9.13 8.93
N ARG A 53 -33.05 8.39 8.74
CA ARG A 53 -32.57 7.92 7.45
C ARG A 53 -32.80 6.42 7.30
N CYS A 54 -33.21 5.98 6.11
CA CYS A 54 -33.35 4.55 5.84
C CYS A 54 -31.97 3.89 5.89
N TYR A 55 -31.74 3.11 6.95
CA TYR A 55 -30.47 2.47 7.25
C TYR A 55 -30.35 1.06 6.65
N ALA A 56 -31.42 0.28 6.71
CA ALA A 56 -31.44 -1.06 6.19
C ALA A 56 -32.84 -1.53 5.79
N ALA A 57 -32.90 -2.49 4.86
CA ALA A 57 -34.06 -3.29 4.56
C ALA A 57 -33.74 -4.78 4.73
N PHE A 58 -34.70 -5.55 5.23
CA PHE A 58 -34.61 -6.99 5.43
C PHE A 58 -35.43 -7.74 4.39
N SER A 59 -35.05 -8.97 4.03
CA SER A 59 -35.83 -9.84 3.15
C SER A 59 -37.16 -10.25 3.76
N GLN A 60 -37.26 -10.26 5.08
CA GLN A 60 -38.48 -10.52 5.83
C GLN A 60 -38.60 -9.59 7.04
N LYS A 61 -39.82 -9.43 7.55
CA LYS A 61 -40.07 -8.62 8.77
C LYS A 61 -39.49 -9.31 9.98
N PRO A 62 -38.79 -8.59 10.87
CA PRO A 62 -38.34 -9.15 12.16
C PRO A 62 -39.56 -9.55 13.02
N ASP A 63 -39.46 -10.71 13.67
CA ASP A 63 -40.50 -11.21 14.59
C ASP A 63 -40.54 -10.35 15.86
N PHE A 64 -39.36 -9.96 16.38
CA PHE A 64 -39.24 -9.07 17.52
C PHE A 64 -38.25 -7.94 17.24
N VAL A 65 -38.51 -6.78 17.86
CA VAL A 65 -37.66 -5.59 17.79
C VAL A 65 -37.46 -5.07 19.22
N THR A 66 -36.21 -5.00 19.66
CA THR A 66 -35.84 -4.41 20.96
C THR A 66 -35.07 -3.13 20.69
N ILE A 67 -35.46 -2.02 21.30
CA ILE A 67 -34.71 -0.76 21.26
C ILE A 67 -34.42 -0.36 22.71
N ALA A 68 -33.16 -0.18 23.04
CA ALA A 68 -32.69 0.15 24.39
C ALA A 68 -32.03 1.53 24.41
N GLU A 69 -32.24 2.24 25.51
CA GLU A 69 -31.42 3.40 25.88
C GLU A 69 -30.18 2.96 26.64
N PHE A 70 -29.17 3.80 26.67
CA PHE A 70 -27.89 3.52 27.32
C PHE A 70 -28.09 3.13 28.81
N ASP A 71 -28.90 3.89 29.54
CA ASP A 71 -29.18 3.65 30.96
C ASP A 71 -29.95 2.33 31.21
N GLY A 72 -30.69 1.86 30.24
CA GLY A 72 -31.37 0.56 30.26
C GLY A 72 -30.45 -0.63 30.01
N GLY A 73 -29.22 -0.39 29.69
CA GLY A 73 -28.20 -1.38 29.36
C GLY A 73 -28.15 -1.77 27.87
N ASP A 74 -27.14 -2.56 27.53
CA ASP A 74 -26.91 -3.04 26.18
C ASP A 74 -28.05 -3.93 25.68
N VAL A 75 -28.50 -3.71 24.46
CA VAL A 75 -29.61 -4.46 23.84
C VAL A 75 -29.36 -5.97 23.80
N VAL A 76 -28.10 -6.42 23.71
CA VAL A 76 -27.75 -7.86 23.75
C VAL A 76 -28.12 -8.47 25.09
N ARG A 77 -27.78 -7.79 26.21
CA ARG A 77 -28.16 -8.25 27.56
C ARG A 77 -29.67 -8.27 27.78
N LEU A 78 -30.39 -7.31 27.17
CA LEU A 78 -31.85 -7.28 27.30
C LEU A 78 -32.50 -8.47 26.57
N ILE A 79 -31.96 -8.93 25.47
CA ILE A 79 -32.43 -10.10 24.72
C ILE A 79 -32.15 -11.39 25.52
N GLU A 80 -30.99 -11.49 26.16
CA GLU A 80 -30.63 -12.67 26.96
C GLU A 80 -31.44 -12.82 28.24
N LYS A 81 -31.80 -11.72 28.90
CA LYS A 81 -32.37 -11.72 30.27
C LYS A 81 -33.84 -11.37 30.37
N GLY A 82 -34.46 -10.85 29.32
CA GLY A 82 -35.79 -10.27 29.42
C GLY A 82 -36.88 -10.95 28.61
N PRO A 83 -38.16 -10.68 28.89
CA PRO A 83 -39.27 -11.08 28.05
C PRO A 83 -39.12 -10.34 26.69
N ARG A 84 -39.31 -11.08 25.60
CA ARG A 84 -39.28 -10.52 24.25
C ARG A 84 -40.39 -9.49 24.07
N ARG A 85 -40.02 -8.20 24.00
CA ARG A 85 -40.96 -7.09 23.79
C ARG A 85 -40.64 -6.45 22.43
N THR A 86 -41.67 -6.04 21.69
CA THR A 86 -41.50 -5.34 20.45
C THR A 86 -41.69 -3.84 20.65
N VAL A 87 -40.58 -3.08 20.55
CA VAL A 87 -40.57 -1.61 20.53
C VAL A 87 -40.10 -1.20 19.15
N ARG A 88 -40.98 -0.57 18.36
CA ARG A 88 -40.68 -0.28 16.94
C ARG A 88 -40.18 1.15 16.67
N LYS A 89 -40.24 2.03 17.65
CA LYS A 89 -39.80 3.42 17.51
C LYS A 89 -39.32 3.97 18.86
N ARG A 90 -38.16 4.60 18.84
CA ARG A 90 -37.64 5.32 20.01
C ARG A 90 -36.74 6.46 19.58
N ARG A 91 -36.75 7.54 20.37
CA ARG A 91 -35.81 8.66 20.31
C ARG A 91 -35.14 8.83 21.67
N SER A 92 -33.91 9.30 21.68
CA SER A 92 -33.15 9.59 22.91
C SER A 92 -32.19 10.74 22.69
N GLU A 93 -32.07 11.58 23.69
CA GLU A 93 -31.11 12.69 23.70
C GLU A 93 -29.70 12.24 24.02
N SER A 94 -29.53 11.05 24.64
CA SER A 94 -28.22 10.48 24.95
C SER A 94 -27.39 10.16 23.70
N ALA A 95 -28.03 10.06 22.54
CA ALA A 95 -27.40 9.66 21.27
C ALA A 95 -26.77 8.25 21.29
N LEU A 96 -27.15 7.41 22.26
CA LEU A 96 -26.58 6.08 22.49
C LEU A 96 -27.64 4.97 22.46
N LEU A 97 -28.69 5.14 21.63
CA LEU A 97 -29.65 4.07 21.40
C LEU A 97 -28.98 2.85 20.77
N SER A 98 -29.43 1.67 21.19
CA SER A 98 -29.12 0.40 20.51
C SER A 98 -30.42 -0.31 20.13
N ALA A 99 -30.39 -1.08 19.03
CA ALA A 99 -31.54 -1.82 18.57
C ALA A 99 -31.16 -3.23 18.13
N ALA A 100 -32.06 -4.19 18.34
CA ALA A 100 -31.90 -5.55 17.85
C ALA A 100 -33.16 -6.01 17.12
N PHE A 101 -32.94 -6.75 16.06
CA PHE A 101 -33.94 -7.31 15.15
C PHE A 101 -33.81 -8.83 15.21
N GLU A 102 -34.84 -9.51 15.69
CA GLU A 102 -34.81 -10.95 15.89
C GLU A 102 -35.68 -11.65 14.82
N PHE A 103 -35.10 -12.67 14.19
CA PHE A 103 -35.77 -13.52 13.19
C PHE A 103 -35.78 -14.95 13.69
N VAL A 104 -36.95 -15.46 14.02
CA VAL A 104 -37.14 -16.80 14.56
C VAL A 104 -37.18 -17.83 13.44
N PHE A 105 -36.59 -18.99 13.67
CA PHE A 105 -36.62 -20.09 12.73
C PHE A 105 -36.83 -21.44 13.42
N SER A 106 -37.41 -22.39 12.69
CA SER A 106 -37.54 -23.79 13.11
C SER A 106 -37.23 -24.69 11.91
N LEU A 107 -36.08 -25.37 11.92
CA LEU A 107 -35.52 -26.09 10.79
C LEU A 107 -35.55 -27.60 11.01
N ALA A 108 -36.16 -28.34 10.08
CA ALA A 108 -36.05 -29.78 10.00
C ALA A 108 -34.58 -30.21 9.71
N PRO A 109 -34.18 -31.48 9.95
CA PRO A 109 -32.90 -31.98 9.51
C PRO A 109 -32.61 -31.69 8.03
N GLY A 110 -31.43 -31.18 7.71
CA GLY A 110 -31.03 -30.80 6.34
C GLY A 110 -31.63 -29.49 5.80
N ALA A 111 -32.60 -28.89 6.48
CA ALA A 111 -33.23 -27.64 6.03
C ALA A 111 -32.35 -26.41 6.35
N SER A 112 -32.53 -25.35 5.55
CA SER A 112 -31.87 -24.05 5.77
C SER A 112 -32.84 -22.89 5.52
N VAL A 113 -32.57 -21.74 6.14
CA VAL A 113 -33.23 -20.46 5.89
C VAL A 113 -32.18 -19.39 5.62
N ALA A 114 -32.52 -18.44 4.75
CA ALA A 114 -31.66 -17.31 4.45
C ALA A 114 -32.34 -15.99 4.84
N PHE A 115 -31.55 -15.08 5.39
CA PHE A 115 -31.94 -13.73 5.76
C PHE A 115 -31.04 -12.74 5.01
N VAL A 116 -31.65 -11.92 4.15
CA VAL A 116 -30.91 -10.92 3.38
C VAL A 116 -31.08 -9.54 4.00
N ILE A 117 -29.98 -8.81 4.15
CA ILE A 117 -29.94 -7.42 4.57
C ILE A 117 -29.37 -6.59 3.45
N SER A 118 -30.05 -5.51 3.11
CA SER A 118 -29.56 -4.47 2.22
C SER A 118 -29.39 -3.18 3.01
N SER A 119 -28.20 -2.59 2.99
CA SER A 119 -27.92 -1.27 3.54
C SER A 119 -27.35 -0.38 2.43
N PRO A 120 -27.76 0.89 2.31
CA PRO A 120 -27.27 1.77 1.28
C PRO A 120 -25.81 2.18 1.59
N MET A 121 -24.97 2.18 0.56
CA MET A 121 -23.61 2.74 0.64
C MET A 121 -23.59 4.25 0.45
N ARG A 122 -24.73 4.86 0.08
CA ARG A 122 -24.91 6.29 -0.15
C ARG A 122 -26.29 6.73 0.31
N ASP A 123 -26.39 7.88 0.92
CA ASP A 123 -27.61 8.41 1.57
C ASP A 123 -28.85 8.52 0.67
N ARG A 124 -28.70 8.58 -0.65
CA ARG A 124 -29.80 8.81 -1.60
C ARG A 124 -30.36 7.52 -2.24
N ILE A 125 -29.88 6.37 -1.82
CA ILE A 125 -30.29 5.09 -2.42
C ILE A 125 -31.11 4.32 -1.40
N ALA A 126 -32.39 4.06 -1.73
CA ALA A 126 -33.24 3.20 -0.91
C ALA A 126 -32.72 1.75 -0.92
N PRO A 127 -32.53 1.12 0.25
CA PRO A 127 -32.09 -0.26 0.32
C PRO A 127 -33.18 -1.21 -0.21
N ARG A 128 -32.77 -2.25 -0.94
CA ARG A 128 -33.66 -3.28 -1.49
C ARG A 128 -33.17 -4.66 -1.07
N ALA A 129 -33.96 -5.37 -0.29
CA ALA A 129 -33.68 -6.75 0.13
C ALA A 129 -34.54 -7.80 -0.60
N ASP A 130 -35.29 -7.37 -1.60
CA ASP A 130 -36.16 -8.19 -2.47
C ASP A 130 -35.40 -8.77 -3.69
N ARG A 131 -34.15 -8.34 -3.93
CA ARG A 131 -33.33 -8.87 -5.02
C ARG A 131 -32.79 -10.25 -4.67
N ASP A 132 -32.72 -11.13 -5.65
CA ASP A 132 -32.02 -12.40 -5.52
C ASP A 132 -30.54 -12.15 -5.16
N PHE A 133 -30.16 -12.59 -3.96
CA PHE A 133 -28.80 -12.39 -3.45
C PHE A 133 -27.77 -13.15 -4.30
N GLY A 134 -28.12 -14.32 -4.85
CA GLY A 134 -27.24 -15.09 -5.71
C GLY A 134 -26.86 -14.29 -6.97
N VAL A 135 -27.86 -13.69 -7.62
CA VAL A 135 -27.65 -12.84 -8.81
C VAL A 135 -26.81 -11.60 -8.47
N VAL A 136 -27.07 -10.95 -7.33
CA VAL A 136 -26.28 -9.79 -6.88
C VAL A 136 -24.84 -10.21 -6.60
N ARG A 137 -24.63 -11.32 -5.90
CA ARG A 137 -23.31 -11.85 -5.57
C ARG A 137 -22.50 -12.16 -6.83
N GLU A 138 -23.07 -12.91 -7.77
CA GLU A 138 -22.40 -13.26 -9.02
C GLU A 138 -22.08 -12.01 -9.87
N THR A 139 -22.96 -11.00 -9.86
CA THR A 139 -22.69 -9.72 -10.53
C THR A 139 -21.52 -8.99 -9.90
N VAL A 140 -21.43 -8.95 -8.55
CA VAL A 140 -20.31 -8.33 -7.83
C VAL A 140 -19.01 -9.09 -8.12
N ILE A 141 -19.02 -10.43 -8.03
CA ILE A 141 -17.86 -11.27 -8.33
C ILE A 141 -17.35 -11.03 -9.75
N ARG A 142 -18.27 -11.02 -10.73
CA ARG A 142 -17.92 -10.76 -12.14
C ARG A 142 -17.26 -9.39 -12.31
N ARG A 143 -17.85 -8.32 -11.75
CA ARG A 143 -17.31 -6.96 -11.83
C ARG A 143 -15.92 -6.86 -11.21
N TRP A 144 -15.68 -7.53 -10.08
CA TRP A 144 -14.36 -7.55 -9.47
C TRP A 144 -13.35 -8.33 -10.31
N ARG A 145 -13.73 -9.46 -10.88
CA ARG A 145 -12.86 -10.22 -11.80
C ARG A 145 -12.50 -9.42 -13.05
N GLU A 146 -13.48 -8.72 -13.63
CA GLU A 146 -13.26 -7.82 -14.76
C GLU A 146 -12.33 -6.67 -14.39
N LYS A 147 -12.52 -6.07 -13.20
CA LYS A 147 -11.74 -4.92 -12.73
C LYS A 147 -10.28 -5.25 -12.40
N ILE A 148 -10.06 -6.32 -11.65
CA ILE A 148 -8.70 -6.73 -11.26
C ILE A 148 -8.01 -7.50 -12.41
N GLY A 149 -8.80 -8.17 -13.24
CA GLY A 149 -8.31 -9.04 -14.30
C GLY A 149 -7.75 -10.37 -13.77
N PRO A 150 -7.05 -11.11 -14.62
CA PRO A 150 -6.41 -12.34 -14.23
C PRO A 150 -5.22 -12.07 -13.29
N ARG A 151 -4.87 -13.05 -12.48
CA ARG A 151 -3.72 -13.00 -11.58
C ARG A 151 -2.46 -12.62 -12.34
N LYS A 152 -1.75 -11.58 -11.87
CA LYS A 152 -0.60 -11.01 -12.57
C LYS A 152 0.71 -11.71 -12.20
N ILE A 153 0.84 -12.14 -10.95
CA ILE A 153 2.03 -12.81 -10.41
C ILE A 153 1.60 -14.12 -9.79
N THR A 154 2.20 -15.20 -10.24
CA THR A 154 2.07 -16.53 -9.64
C THR A 154 3.47 -17.06 -9.36
N VAL A 155 3.70 -17.51 -8.14
CA VAL A 155 4.92 -18.22 -7.72
C VAL A 155 4.50 -19.51 -7.03
N GLY A 156 5.40 -20.48 -6.88
CA GLY A 156 5.12 -21.74 -6.22
C GLY A 156 4.59 -21.59 -4.80
N ASP A 157 5.01 -20.56 -4.09
CA ASP A 157 4.39 -20.16 -2.81
C ASP A 157 3.06 -19.45 -3.06
N ARG A 158 1.98 -20.18 -2.81
CA ARG A 158 0.62 -19.68 -3.00
C ARG A 158 0.28 -18.52 -2.06
N GLU A 159 0.81 -18.51 -0.83
CA GLU A 159 0.56 -17.43 0.13
C GLU A 159 1.11 -16.09 -0.36
N VAL A 160 2.26 -16.09 -1.01
CA VAL A 160 2.83 -14.89 -1.66
C VAL A 160 1.92 -14.43 -2.79
N SER A 161 1.56 -15.33 -3.72
CA SER A 161 0.71 -15.01 -4.87
C SER A 161 -0.65 -14.46 -4.46
N ASP A 162 -1.31 -15.11 -3.49
CA ASP A 162 -2.61 -14.70 -2.96
C ASP A 162 -2.50 -13.38 -2.19
N THR A 163 -1.39 -13.13 -1.50
CA THR A 163 -1.18 -11.87 -0.78
C THR A 163 -0.99 -10.70 -1.74
N VAL A 164 -0.19 -10.85 -2.79
CA VAL A 164 -0.02 -9.81 -3.83
C VAL A 164 -1.36 -9.45 -4.49
N GLU A 165 -2.15 -10.46 -4.87
CA GLU A 165 -3.47 -10.24 -5.47
C GLU A 165 -4.43 -9.51 -4.52
N ALA A 166 -4.41 -9.87 -3.22
CA ALA A 166 -5.24 -9.25 -2.20
C ALA A 166 -4.93 -7.75 -2.03
N GLN A 167 -3.65 -7.32 -2.16
CA GLN A 167 -3.30 -5.91 -2.01
C GLN A 167 -3.94 -5.05 -3.11
N THR A 168 -3.97 -5.51 -4.36
CA THR A 168 -4.66 -4.81 -5.45
C THR A 168 -6.14 -4.61 -5.12
N ALA A 169 -6.80 -5.64 -4.60
CA ALA A 169 -8.20 -5.55 -4.18
C ALA A 169 -8.39 -4.58 -3.00
N PHE A 170 -7.53 -4.62 -1.99
CA PHE A 170 -7.64 -3.77 -0.81
C PHE A 170 -7.46 -2.28 -1.14
N ILE A 171 -6.50 -1.93 -2.00
CA ILE A 171 -6.34 -0.54 -2.46
C ILE A 171 -7.63 -0.05 -3.11
N LEU A 172 -8.23 -0.84 -4.00
CA LEU A 172 -9.47 -0.48 -4.70
C LEU A 172 -10.69 -0.44 -3.77
N VAL A 173 -10.75 -1.30 -2.74
CA VAL A 173 -11.82 -1.30 -1.72
C VAL A 173 -11.73 -0.06 -0.83
N ASN A 174 -10.53 0.32 -0.42
CA ASN A 174 -10.32 1.52 0.40
C ASN A 174 -10.46 2.83 -0.39
N ALA A 175 -10.37 2.79 -1.72
CA ALA A 175 -10.46 3.99 -2.54
C ALA A 175 -11.86 4.62 -2.51
N THR A 176 -11.92 5.95 -2.46
CA THR A 176 -13.13 6.73 -2.66
C THR A 176 -12.95 7.62 -3.90
N ARG A 177 -13.58 7.27 -5.01
CA ARG A 177 -13.36 7.87 -6.33
C ARG A 177 -11.88 7.80 -6.74
N PHE A 178 -11.18 8.93 -6.65
CA PHE A 178 -9.77 9.08 -7.00
C PHE A 178 -8.85 9.05 -5.77
N ALA A 179 -9.40 9.24 -4.57
CA ALA A 179 -8.62 9.25 -3.34
C ALA A 179 -8.26 7.81 -2.92
N PHE A 180 -6.99 7.46 -2.97
CA PHE A 180 -6.48 6.25 -2.37
C PHE A 180 -6.19 6.51 -0.89
N LYS A 181 -6.69 5.65 -0.02
CA LYS A 181 -6.64 5.82 1.43
C LYS A 181 -5.85 4.70 2.07
N PRO A 182 -4.99 5.00 3.08
CA PRO A 182 -4.26 3.97 3.81
C PRO A 182 -5.17 2.99 4.54
N GLY A 183 -6.32 3.46 5.02
CA GLY A 183 -7.28 2.66 5.77
C GLY A 183 -8.72 3.11 5.57
N PRO A 184 -9.70 2.30 6.01
CA PRO A 184 -11.12 2.55 5.77
C PRO A 184 -11.81 3.40 6.83
N ARG A 185 -11.16 3.70 7.97
CA ARG A 185 -11.79 4.35 9.13
C ARG A 185 -11.07 5.62 9.55
N ASN A 186 -10.06 5.52 10.42
CA ASN A 186 -9.29 6.65 10.90
C ASN A 186 -8.51 7.33 9.77
N TYR A 187 -7.98 6.55 8.85
CA TYR A 187 -7.27 7.01 7.66
C TYR A 187 -8.20 7.22 6.45
N ASP A 188 -9.46 7.70 6.68
CA ASP A 188 -10.44 8.01 5.63
C ASP A 188 -10.11 9.33 4.90
N ARG A 189 -8.85 9.49 4.50
CA ARG A 189 -8.28 10.59 3.73
C ARG A 189 -7.08 10.07 2.94
N THR A 190 -6.52 10.86 2.04
CA THR A 190 -5.35 10.42 1.28
C THR A 190 -4.13 11.29 1.63
N TRP A 191 -3.05 10.65 2.05
CA TRP A 191 -1.70 11.22 2.02
C TRP A 191 -1.10 10.99 0.65
N ILE A 192 -0.36 11.96 0.12
CA ILE A 192 0.35 11.76 -1.16
C ILE A 192 1.36 10.62 -1.03
N ARG A 193 2.03 10.48 0.10
CA ARG A 193 2.98 9.41 0.44
C ARG A 193 2.37 8.02 0.26
N ASP A 194 1.26 7.77 0.92
CA ASP A 194 0.51 6.51 0.82
C ASP A 194 -0.09 6.32 -0.57
N GLY A 195 -0.69 7.38 -1.08
CA GLY A 195 -1.39 7.35 -2.37
C GLY A 195 -0.43 7.16 -3.55
N SER A 196 0.79 7.69 -3.51
CA SER A 196 1.81 7.46 -4.55
C SER A 196 2.25 6.00 -4.57
N ALA A 197 2.48 5.39 -3.39
CA ALA A 197 2.81 3.96 -3.29
C ALA A 197 1.66 3.07 -3.78
N GLN A 198 0.41 3.40 -3.42
CA GLN A 198 -0.79 2.69 -3.86
C GLN A 198 -1.00 2.82 -5.37
N ALA A 199 -0.85 4.04 -5.91
CA ALA A 199 -0.93 4.29 -7.35
C ALA A 199 0.16 3.52 -8.11
N ARG A 200 1.39 3.46 -7.57
CA ARG A 200 2.49 2.69 -8.14
C ARG A 200 2.20 1.19 -8.14
N ALA A 201 1.68 0.64 -7.06
CA ALA A 201 1.31 -0.77 -7.01
C ALA A 201 0.22 -1.12 -8.03
N LEU A 202 -0.81 -0.27 -8.19
CA LEU A 202 -1.85 -0.44 -9.20
C LEU A 202 -1.28 -0.31 -10.62
N LEU A 203 -0.42 0.68 -10.86
CA LEU A 203 0.28 0.88 -12.13
C LEU A 203 1.05 -0.38 -12.55
N LEU A 204 1.85 -0.93 -11.64
CA LEU A 204 2.65 -2.13 -11.86
C LEU A 204 1.80 -3.42 -11.98
N ALA A 205 0.59 -3.42 -11.45
CA ALA A 205 -0.41 -4.46 -11.66
C ALA A 205 -1.22 -4.30 -12.97
N GLY A 206 -0.96 -3.25 -13.76
CA GLY A 206 -1.64 -2.98 -15.04
C GLY A 206 -2.93 -2.17 -14.93
N LEU A 207 -3.24 -1.62 -13.75
CA LEU A 207 -4.37 -0.70 -13.54
C LEU A 207 -3.91 0.74 -13.78
N ILE A 208 -3.49 1.00 -15.03
CA ILE A 208 -2.85 2.26 -15.43
C ILE A 208 -3.81 3.44 -15.32
N ASP A 209 -5.07 3.25 -15.68
CA ASP A 209 -6.07 4.32 -15.69
C ASP A 209 -6.40 4.81 -14.27
N GLU A 210 -6.39 3.93 -13.27
CA GLU A 210 -6.57 4.27 -11.87
C GLU A 210 -5.40 5.14 -11.36
N ALA A 211 -4.19 4.75 -11.68
CA ALA A 211 -2.99 5.52 -11.31
C ALA A 211 -2.98 6.91 -11.99
N LYS A 212 -3.29 6.98 -13.30
CA LYS A 212 -3.45 8.25 -14.04
C LYS A 212 -4.49 9.15 -13.39
N ALA A 213 -5.67 8.58 -13.12
CA ALA A 213 -6.79 9.34 -12.55
C ALA A 213 -6.43 9.94 -11.17
N TYR A 214 -5.71 9.19 -10.34
CA TYR A 214 -5.21 9.68 -9.05
C TYR A 214 -4.25 10.86 -9.23
N VAL A 215 -3.23 10.73 -10.08
CA VAL A 215 -2.24 11.78 -10.31
C VAL A 215 -2.88 13.03 -10.92
N LEU A 216 -3.76 12.89 -11.92
CA LEU A 216 -4.49 14.00 -12.52
C LEU A 216 -5.44 14.69 -11.52
N TRP A 217 -6.03 13.92 -10.61
CA TRP A 217 -6.87 14.47 -9.57
C TRP A 217 -6.03 15.25 -8.55
N TYR A 218 -4.87 14.72 -8.15
CA TYR A 218 -3.98 15.36 -7.16
C TYR A 218 -3.31 16.63 -7.73
N SER A 219 -2.88 16.61 -9.00
CA SER A 219 -2.19 17.73 -9.66
C SER A 219 -2.97 19.06 -9.60
N LYS A 220 -4.31 18.97 -9.57
CA LYS A 220 -5.19 20.14 -9.48
C LYS A 220 -5.25 20.79 -8.08
N ARG A 221 -4.57 20.23 -7.07
CA ARG A 221 -4.55 20.69 -5.68
C ARG A 221 -3.20 21.25 -5.26
N ILE A 222 -2.22 21.19 -6.15
CA ILE A 222 -0.90 21.79 -5.91
C ILE A 222 -1.05 23.31 -5.88
N TYR A 223 -0.50 23.92 -4.84
CA TYR A 223 -0.55 25.36 -4.65
C TYR A 223 0.19 26.12 -5.76
N GLU A 224 -0.12 27.41 -5.95
CA GLU A 224 0.51 28.24 -6.99
C GLU A 224 2.04 28.32 -6.83
N ASN A 225 2.53 28.36 -5.60
CA ASN A 225 3.97 28.35 -5.31
C ASN A 225 4.64 26.97 -5.52
N GLY A 226 3.87 25.94 -5.85
CA GLY A 226 4.37 24.60 -6.10
C GLY A 226 4.34 23.66 -4.88
N MET A 227 3.96 24.15 -3.71
CA MET A 227 3.79 23.27 -2.55
C MET A 227 2.72 22.21 -2.85
N VAL A 228 3.06 20.94 -2.66
CA VAL A 228 2.11 19.83 -2.75
C VAL A 228 1.48 19.63 -1.39
N PRO A 229 0.13 19.73 -1.26
CA PRO A 229 -0.52 19.47 0.01
C PRO A 229 -0.29 18.00 0.40
N PRO A 230 0.25 17.72 1.59
CA PRO A 230 0.53 16.33 1.99
C PRO A 230 -0.73 15.48 2.13
N ILE A 231 -1.83 16.07 2.58
CA ILE A 231 -3.07 15.36 2.90
C ILE A 231 -4.27 16.02 2.22
N LEU A 232 -5.07 15.21 1.55
CA LEU A 232 -6.38 15.63 1.00
C LEU A 232 -7.50 14.79 1.62
N ASN A 233 -8.63 15.43 1.86
CA ASN A 233 -9.88 14.74 2.14
C ASN A 233 -10.40 14.02 0.87
N VAL A 234 -11.30 13.10 1.02
CA VAL A 234 -11.85 12.30 -0.11
C VAL A 234 -12.61 13.12 -1.15
N ASP A 235 -13.05 14.32 -0.82
CA ASP A 235 -13.66 15.30 -1.73
C ASP A 235 -12.63 16.16 -2.48
N GLY A 236 -11.36 16.09 -2.08
CA GLY A 236 -10.25 16.84 -2.64
C GLY A 236 -9.95 18.17 -1.95
N ALA A 237 -10.62 18.48 -0.85
CA ALA A 237 -10.25 19.60 0.01
C ALA A 237 -8.92 19.31 0.72
N VAL A 238 -8.08 20.33 0.88
CA VAL A 238 -6.83 20.18 1.64
C VAL A 238 -7.15 19.96 3.11
N ASN A 239 -6.54 18.92 3.70
CA ASN A 239 -6.61 18.68 5.13
C ASN A 239 -5.45 19.36 5.83
N THR A 240 -5.74 20.34 6.70
CA THR A 240 -4.73 21.12 7.43
C THR A 240 -4.47 20.62 8.85
N GLY A 241 -5.09 19.50 9.24
CA GLY A 241 -4.80 18.83 10.50
C GLY A 241 -3.42 18.18 10.52
N TYR A 242 -2.95 17.78 11.69
CA TYR A 242 -1.68 17.05 11.91
C TYR A 242 -0.41 17.76 11.40
N GLY A 243 -0.39 19.08 11.30
CA GLY A 243 0.77 19.80 10.78
C GLY A 243 1.07 19.50 9.30
N SER A 244 0.06 19.16 8.52
CA SER A 244 0.15 18.75 7.12
C SER A 244 0.88 19.70 6.18
N ASN A 245 1.15 20.93 6.62
CA ASN A 245 1.90 21.92 5.85
C ASN A 245 3.42 21.83 6.02
N ILE A 246 3.92 20.91 6.81
CA ILE A 246 5.36 20.69 7.08
C ILE A 246 5.79 19.24 6.81
N GLU A 247 5.14 18.56 5.88
CA GLU A 247 5.57 17.28 5.31
C GLU A 247 6.12 17.56 3.90
N PHE A 248 7.46 17.55 3.73
CA PHE A 248 8.13 18.03 2.52
C PHE A 248 8.59 16.92 1.58
N ASP A 249 8.39 15.66 1.92
CA ASP A 249 8.47 14.52 1.00
C ASP A 249 7.41 14.60 -0.11
N ALA A 250 6.29 15.28 0.16
CA ALA A 250 5.14 15.38 -0.72
C ALA A 250 5.48 15.83 -2.15
N GLN A 251 6.47 16.73 -2.32
CA GLN A 251 6.93 17.18 -3.62
C GLN A 251 7.50 16.03 -4.45
N GLY A 252 8.41 15.26 -3.83
CA GLY A 252 9.05 14.12 -4.50
C GLY A 252 8.10 12.96 -4.75
N GLU A 253 7.17 12.72 -3.85
CA GLU A 253 6.12 11.71 -3.98
C GLU A 253 5.24 11.97 -5.21
N PHE A 254 4.76 13.20 -5.35
CA PHE A 254 3.95 13.61 -6.51
C PHE A 254 4.72 13.52 -7.83
N VAL A 255 5.94 14.08 -7.86
CA VAL A 255 6.77 14.09 -9.07
C VAL A 255 7.18 12.66 -9.47
N GLY A 256 7.52 11.83 -8.48
CA GLY A 256 7.91 10.43 -8.69
C GLY A 256 6.79 9.60 -9.31
N ILE A 257 5.57 9.66 -8.73
CA ILE A 257 4.44 8.88 -9.29
C ILE A 257 3.99 9.42 -10.66
N ALA A 258 4.04 10.72 -10.89
CA ALA A 258 3.74 11.28 -12.21
C ALA A 258 4.72 10.77 -13.28
N ALA A 259 6.00 10.69 -12.94
CA ALA A 259 7.03 10.16 -13.83
C ALA A 259 6.85 8.65 -14.08
N ASP A 260 6.55 7.85 -13.04
CA ASP A 260 6.35 6.40 -13.19
C ASP A 260 5.10 6.10 -14.06
N VAL A 261 4.01 6.85 -13.88
CA VAL A 261 2.82 6.74 -14.74
C VAL A 261 3.16 7.05 -16.20
N TYR A 262 3.92 8.12 -16.46
CA TYR A 262 4.31 8.44 -17.83
C TYR A 262 5.28 7.41 -18.43
N ARG A 263 6.27 6.95 -17.65
CA ARG A 263 7.23 5.92 -18.13
C ARG A 263 6.54 4.67 -18.66
N ILE A 264 5.48 4.23 -17.98
CA ILE A 264 4.74 3.01 -18.33
C ILE A 264 3.67 3.28 -19.38
N SER A 265 2.91 4.37 -19.25
CA SER A 265 1.78 4.64 -20.16
C SER A 265 2.18 5.25 -21.49
N LYS A 266 3.30 5.99 -21.53
CA LYS A 266 3.74 6.84 -22.65
C LYS A 266 2.65 7.77 -23.20
N ASP A 267 1.70 8.15 -22.35
CA ASP A 267 0.55 8.99 -22.69
C ASP A 267 0.97 10.47 -22.71
N ARG A 268 1.08 11.03 -23.89
CA ARG A 268 1.46 12.45 -24.11
C ARG A 268 0.40 13.42 -23.58
N VAL A 269 -0.88 13.04 -23.60
CA VAL A 269 -1.96 13.88 -23.05
C VAL A 269 -1.82 13.98 -21.55
N PHE A 270 -1.55 12.85 -20.88
CA PHE A 270 -1.25 12.83 -19.46
C PHE A 270 -0.01 13.69 -19.13
N LEU A 271 1.09 13.51 -19.86
CA LEU A 271 2.31 14.28 -19.64
C LEU A 271 2.06 15.79 -19.72
N ASN A 272 1.38 16.25 -20.79
CA ASN A 272 1.04 17.66 -20.96
C ASN A 272 0.20 18.21 -19.80
N ALA A 273 -0.70 17.40 -19.25
CA ALA A 273 -1.57 17.82 -18.15
C ALA A 273 -0.85 17.94 -16.79
N VAL A 274 0.22 17.17 -16.56
CA VAL A 274 0.91 17.14 -15.27
C VAL A 274 2.26 17.87 -15.26
N PHE A 275 2.79 18.25 -16.42
CA PHE A 275 4.16 18.77 -16.54
C PHE A 275 4.37 20.07 -15.77
N GLU A 276 3.48 21.05 -15.94
CA GLU A 276 3.58 22.32 -15.23
C GLU A 276 3.47 22.14 -13.70
N PRO A 277 2.49 21.41 -13.14
CA PRO A 277 2.48 21.00 -11.73
C PRO A 277 3.77 20.33 -11.25
N VAL A 278 4.37 19.43 -12.05
CA VAL A 278 5.65 18.78 -11.74
C VAL A 278 6.78 19.80 -11.62
N VAL A 279 6.88 20.72 -12.57
CA VAL A 279 7.93 21.76 -12.55
C VAL A 279 7.78 22.66 -11.32
N ARG A 280 6.54 23.09 -10.98
CA ARG A 280 6.29 23.91 -9.79
C ARG A 280 6.65 23.14 -8.51
N ALA A 281 6.19 21.91 -8.37
CA ALA A 281 6.47 21.09 -7.19
C ALA A 281 7.99 20.87 -7.01
N THR A 282 8.72 20.61 -8.09
CA THR A 282 10.18 20.45 -8.04
C THR A 282 10.86 21.77 -7.65
N ARG A 283 10.44 22.91 -8.20
CA ARG A 283 11.01 24.22 -7.84
C ARG A 283 10.75 24.62 -6.40
N PHE A 284 9.64 24.19 -5.81
CA PHE A 284 9.38 24.47 -4.40
C PHE A 284 10.46 23.88 -3.48
N THR A 285 11.15 22.82 -3.89
CA THR A 285 12.29 22.30 -3.14
C THR A 285 13.47 23.30 -3.07
N GLU A 286 13.64 24.17 -4.08
CA GLU A 286 14.64 25.26 -4.04
C GLU A 286 14.32 26.28 -2.94
N GLU A 287 13.04 26.62 -2.77
CA GLU A 287 12.59 27.50 -1.70
C GLU A 287 12.86 26.87 -0.32
N LEU A 288 12.61 25.58 -0.18
CA LEU A 288 12.91 24.86 1.06
C LEU A 288 14.41 24.84 1.38
N CYS A 289 15.27 24.60 0.38
CA CYS A 289 16.72 24.70 0.55
C CYS A 289 17.16 26.13 0.89
N ALA A 290 16.56 27.14 0.25
CA ALA A 290 16.87 28.54 0.56
C ALA A 290 16.51 28.91 2.01
N ARG A 291 15.43 28.39 2.56
CA ARG A 291 15.03 28.56 3.97
C ARG A 291 16.09 27.97 4.93
N THR A 292 16.67 26.83 4.58
CA THR A 292 17.75 26.19 5.34
C THR A 292 19.04 27.01 5.24
N ASN A 293 19.43 27.41 4.02
CA ASN A 293 20.65 28.16 3.76
C ASN A 293 20.65 29.57 4.39
N ALA A 294 19.46 30.15 4.59
CA ALA A 294 19.32 31.42 5.32
C ALA A 294 19.65 31.31 6.82
N ARG A 295 19.65 30.07 7.35
CA ARG A 295 19.92 29.79 8.78
C ARG A 295 21.29 29.16 9.02
N HIS A 296 21.86 28.52 8.00
CA HIS A 296 23.05 27.69 8.12
C HIS A 296 24.07 28.02 7.02
N GLY A 297 25.30 28.33 7.42
CA GLY A 297 26.40 28.59 6.48
C GLY A 297 26.84 27.37 5.68
N PRO A 298 27.59 27.58 4.59
CA PRO A 298 28.00 26.53 3.67
C PRO A 298 28.92 25.45 4.31
N GLU A 299 29.53 25.75 5.45
CA GLU A 299 30.41 24.86 6.21
C GLU A 299 29.64 23.88 7.09
N THR A 300 28.33 24.07 7.26
CA THR A 300 27.54 23.21 8.16
C THR A 300 26.99 21.98 7.45
N ARG A 301 26.67 20.94 8.21
CA ARG A 301 26.02 19.73 7.71
C ARG A 301 24.59 19.97 7.20
N PHE A 302 23.99 21.10 7.53
CA PHE A 302 22.61 21.43 7.13
C PHE A 302 22.52 22.11 5.76
N HIS A 303 23.60 22.73 5.30
CA HIS A 303 23.59 23.55 4.08
C HIS A 303 23.19 22.74 2.86
N GLY A 304 22.20 23.22 2.13
CA GLY A 304 21.69 22.62 0.91
C GLY A 304 20.65 21.51 1.12
N LEU A 305 20.29 21.20 2.37
CA LEU A 305 19.17 20.31 2.68
C LEU A 305 17.82 21.05 2.61
N LEU A 306 16.73 20.31 2.57
CA LEU A 306 15.38 20.87 2.71
C LEU A 306 15.18 21.46 4.12
N ALA A 307 14.16 22.29 4.28
CA ALA A 307 13.73 22.81 5.58
C ALA A 307 13.23 21.67 6.49
N PRO A 308 13.30 21.84 7.84
CA PRO A 308 12.85 20.82 8.78
C PRO A 308 11.38 20.46 8.60
N SER A 309 11.08 19.17 8.66
CA SER A 309 9.74 18.61 8.47
C SER A 309 9.38 17.56 9.53
N ILE A 310 8.13 17.11 9.50
CA ILE A 310 7.62 15.95 10.25
C ILE A 310 7.27 14.78 9.33
N SER A 311 7.74 14.76 8.09
CA SER A 311 7.40 13.73 7.09
C SER A 311 7.83 12.33 7.53
N HIS A 312 8.98 12.24 8.20
CA HIS A 312 9.51 10.96 8.66
C HIS A 312 8.60 10.36 9.73
N GLU A 313 8.18 9.14 9.52
CA GLU A 313 7.39 8.38 10.48
C GLU A 313 8.12 8.28 11.84
N GLY A 314 7.42 8.63 12.91
CA GLY A 314 7.98 8.64 14.26
C GLY A 314 8.59 9.97 14.72
N TYR A 315 8.73 10.97 13.85
CA TYR A 315 9.18 12.29 14.27
C TYR A 315 7.99 13.13 14.80
N SER A 316 8.07 13.52 16.06
CA SER A 316 7.04 14.36 16.70
C SER A 316 7.33 15.87 16.58
N LYS A 317 8.51 16.23 16.09
CA LYS A 317 8.96 17.62 15.90
C LYS A 317 9.71 17.73 14.58
N PRO A 318 9.60 18.89 13.89
CA PRO A 318 10.33 19.11 12.65
C PRO A 318 11.82 18.86 12.79
N SER A 319 12.39 18.15 11.82
CA SER A 319 13.78 17.73 11.76
C SER A 319 14.31 17.82 10.34
N TYR A 320 15.62 17.98 10.16
CA TYR A 320 16.31 17.89 8.87
C TYR A 320 16.42 16.43 8.45
N SER A 321 15.35 15.89 7.93
CA SER A 321 15.20 14.46 7.64
C SER A 321 15.74 14.11 6.27
N TYR A 322 16.65 13.12 6.19
CA TYR A 322 17.13 12.62 4.90
C TYR A 322 16.06 11.89 4.09
N TRP A 323 14.98 11.46 4.73
CA TRP A 323 13.78 10.97 4.03
C TRP A 323 13.27 12.00 3.01
N ASP A 324 13.07 13.26 3.42
CA ASP A 324 12.63 14.32 2.52
C ASP A 324 13.64 14.61 1.41
N ASP A 325 14.93 14.58 1.76
CA ASP A 325 16.00 14.88 0.82
C ASP A 325 16.13 13.79 -0.26
N TYR A 326 15.89 12.51 0.04
CA TYR A 326 15.84 11.45 -0.98
C TYR A 326 14.69 11.68 -1.96
N PHE A 327 13.50 12.04 -1.48
CA PHE A 327 12.37 12.39 -2.34
C PHE A 327 12.64 13.65 -3.16
N ALA A 328 13.28 14.67 -2.59
CA ALA A 328 13.64 15.88 -3.34
C ALA A 328 14.65 15.59 -4.46
N LEU A 329 15.69 14.80 -4.19
CA LEU A 329 16.64 14.38 -5.23
C LEU A 329 15.95 13.58 -6.33
N SER A 330 15.05 12.68 -5.96
CA SER A 330 14.21 11.95 -6.91
C SER A 330 13.34 12.88 -7.75
N ALA A 331 12.77 13.96 -7.15
CA ALA A 331 11.99 14.95 -7.88
C ALA A 331 12.82 15.63 -8.96
N TRP A 332 14.05 16.06 -8.67
CA TRP A 332 14.94 16.67 -9.65
C TRP A 332 15.23 15.74 -10.85
N ARG A 333 15.56 14.48 -10.58
CA ARG A 333 15.86 13.48 -11.63
C ARG A 333 14.64 13.17 -12.48
N ASN A 334 13.48 13.06 -11.86
CA ASN A 334 12.23 12.79 -12.55
C ASN A 334 11.73 14.01 -13.34
N CYS A 335 11.94 15.22 -12.84
CA CYS A 335 11.65 16.45 -13.56
C CYS A 335 12.55 16.60 -14.81
N GLU A 336 13.87 16.33 -14.70
CA GLU A 336 14.79 16.27 -15.85
C GLU A 336 14.25 15.30 -16.92
N TYR A 337 13.91 14.07 -16.51
CA TYR A 337 13.37 13.06 -17.42
C TYR A 337 12.10 13.54 -18.13
N LEU A 338 11.10 14.04 -17.41
CA LEU A 338 9.84 14.50 -17.99
C LEU A 338 10.02 15.73 -18.88
N ALA A 339 10.97 16.62 -18.54
CA ALA A 339 11.31 17.78 -19.35
C ALA A 339 11.96 17.39 -20.70
N LEU A 340 12.84 16.38 -20.70
CA LEU A 340 13.41 15.81 -21.91
C LEU A 340 12.32 15.16 -22.79
N GLU A 341 11.43 14.41 -22.20
CA GLU A 341 10.32 13.75 -22.90
C GLU A 341 9.36 14.76 -23.55
N ILE A 342 9.07 15.90 -22.90
CA ILE A 342 8.20 16.93 -23.48
C ILE A 342 8.94 17.85 -24.46
N GLY A 343 10.26 17.90 -24.40
CA GLY A 343 11.13 18.72 -25.25
C GLY A 343 11.54 20.07 -24.64
N ASP A 344 11.27 20.31 -23.34
CA ASP A 344 11.69 21.53 -22.64
C ASP A 344 13.15 21.42 -22.15
N GLN A 345 14.09 21.76 -23.05
CA GLN A 345 15.53 21.71 -22.78
C GLN A 345 15.95 22.65 -21.64
N ARG A 346 15.26 23.78 -21.44
CA ARG A 346 15.58 24.75 -20.39
C ARG A 346 15.28 24.18 -19.01
N VAL A 347 14.09 23.60 -18.83
CA VAL A 347 13.72 22.95 -17.58
C VAL A 347 14.60 21.72 -17.34
N ALA A 348 14.90 20.92 -18.36
CA ALA A 348 15.78 19.76 -18.24
C ALA A 348 17.18 20.14 -17.74
N ALA A 349 17.81 21.16 -18.36
CA ALA A 349 19.14 21.63 -17.97
C ALA A 349 19.17 22.19 -16.54
N HIS A 350 18.13 22.94 -16.14
CA HIS A 350 17.99 23.46 -14.79
C HIS A 350 17.84 22.31 -13.77
N ALA A 351 16.94 21.38 -14.02
CA ALA A 351 16.70 20.23 -13.14
C ALA A 351 17.95 19.36 -12.98
N LYS A 352 18.69 19.13 -14.06
CA LYS A 352 19.96 18.40 -14.04
C LYS A 352 21.01 19.08 -13.18
N THR A 353 21.17 20.40 -13.32
CA THR A 353 22.15 21.17 -12.55
C THR A 353 21.80 21.14 -11.07
N LYS A 354 20.55 21.45 -10.73
CA LYS A 354 20.09 21.47 -9.34
C LYS A 354 20.11 20.09 -8.68
N GLY A 355 19.73 19.04 -9.42
CA GLY A 355 19.81 17.67 -8.92
C GLY A 355 21.24 17.23 -8.60
N ARG A 356 22.25 17.64 -9.39
CA ARG A 356 23.66 17.36 -9.12
C ARG A 356 24.18 18.14 -7.90
N GLU A 357 23.86 19.43 -7.79
CA GLU A 357 24.18 20.26 -6.63
C GLU A 357 23.58 19.65 -5.37
N PHE A 358 22.32 19.28 -5.41
CA PHE A 358 21.60 18.69 -4.29
C PHE A 358 22.19 17.34 -3.85
N ALA A 359 22.49 16.45 -4.80
CA ALA A 359 23.13 15.16 -4.51
C ALA A 359 24.49 15.32 -3.83
N ALA A 360 25.31 16.29 -4.27
CA ALA A 360 26.59 16.57 -3.64
C ALA A 360 26.44 17.11 -2.20
N ASN A 361 25.48 18.00 -1.96
CA ASN A 361 25.19 18.52 -0.64
C ASN A 361 24.65 17.43 0.30
N LEU A 362 23.74 16.60 -0.17
CA LEU A 362 23.18 15.48 0.58
C LEU A 362 24.27 14.48 1.00
N MET A 363 25.10 14.04 0.07
CA MET A 363 26.22 13.13 0.36
C MET A 363 27.20 13.75 1.39
N ARG A 364 27.54 15.03 1.23
CA ARG A 364 28.36 15.77 2.17
C ARG A 364 27.72 15.83 3.56
N SER A 365 26.44 16.17 3.63
CA SER A 365 25.68 16.25 4.88
C SER A 365 25.66 14.91 5.62
N ILE A 366 25.37 13.81 4.92
CA ILE A 366 25.36 12.46 5.50
C ILE A 366 26.73 12.12 6.12
N ARG A 367 27.85 12.39 5.41
CA ARG A 367 29.21 12.16 5.96
C ARG A 367 29.50 13.00 7.20
N MET A 368 29.23 14.30 7.14
CA MET A 368 29.46 15.21 8.28
C MET A 368 28.60 14.81 9.50
N THR A 369 27.38 14.33 9.26
CA THR A 369 26.51 13.86 10.34
C THR A 369 27.01 12.55 10.92
N ALA A 370 27.43 11.59 10.10
CA ALA A 370 28.02 10.34 10.57
C ALA A 370 29.30 10.58 11.37
N GLU A 371 30.18 11.50 10.93
CA GLU A 371 31.35 11.94 11.66
C GLU A 371 30.98 12.58 13.01
N HIS A 372 29.99 13.48 13.02
CA HIS A 372 29.48 14.09 14.25
C HIS A 372 28.95 13.05 15.25
N MET A 373 28.19 12.08 14.78
CA MET A 373 27.64 10.97 15.58
C MET A 373 28.72 9.93 15.95
N ARG A 374 29.92 9.98 15.35
CA ARG A 374 30.98 8.96 15.46
C ARG A 374 30.44 7.56 15.12
N THR A 375 29.70 7.45 14.01
CA THR A 375 29.10 6.19 13.56
C THR A 375 29.56 5.85 12.14
N ASP A 376 29.52 4.56 11.82
CA ASP A 376 29.71 4.01 10.48
C ASP A 376 28.36 3.71 9.77
N LEU A 377 27.25 4.20 10.33
CA LEU A 377 25.89 4.02 9.81
C LEU A 377 25.41 5.29 9.10
N ILE A 378 24.51 5.12 8.13
CA ILE A 378 23.83 6.26 7.51
C ILE A 378 22.83 6.84 8.53
N PRO A 379 22.95 8.12 8.91
CA PRO A 379 22.00 8.77 9.80
C PRO A 379 20.60 8.90 9.17
N GLY A 380 19.56 8.92 10.00
CA GLY A 380 18.18 9.18 9.56
C GLY A 380 17.88 10.66 9.33
N SER A 381 18.58 11.53 10.06
CA SER A 381 18.44 12.99 9.98
C SER A 381 19.78 13.69 10.28
N ALA A 382 19.84 14.99 9.95
CA ALA A 382 21.04 15.78 10.21
C ALA A 382 21.12 16.33 11.65
N ASP A 383 20.06 16.24 12.46
CA ASP A 383 19.94 16.92 13.75
C ASP A 383 19.44 16.07 14.93
N ARG A 384 19.12 14.79 14.74
CA ARG A 384 18.52 13.96 15.79
C ARG A 384 19.46 12.89 16.35
N ASP A 385 20.60 12.70 15.74
CA ASP A 385 21.56 11.64 16.10
C ASP A 385 20.91 10.23 16.07
N ASP A 386 20.04 10.00 15.10
CA ASP A 386 19.30 8.77 14.91
C ASP A 386 19.77 7.98 13.67
N VAL A 387 19.43 6.70 13.65
CA VAL A 387 19.69 5.80 12.52
C VAL A 387 18.44 5.02 12.23
N ASP A 388 17.91 5.15 11.03
CA ASP A 388 16.73 4.40 10.56
C ASP A 388 16.96 3.79 9.17
N PRO A 389 17.42 2.52 9.10
CA PRO A 389 17.59 1.83 7.83
C PRO A 389 16.30 1.71 7.02
N THR A 390 15.13 1.68 7.69
CA THR A 390 13.82 1.60 7.02
C THR A 390 13.56 2.84 6.17
N SER A 391 13.78 4.02 6.74
CA SER A 391 13.68 5.29 6.03
C SER A 391 14.77 5.46 4.98
N THR A 392 16.01 5.04 5.30
CA THR A 392 17.13 5.07 4.35
C THR A 392 16.85 4.22 3.10
N SER A 393 16.14 3.10 3.25
CA SER A 393 15.85 2.17 2.14
C SER A 393 14.97 2.74 1.04
N ILE A 394 14.24 3.84 1.27
CA ILE A 394 13.49 4.50 0.20
C ILE A 394 14.39 5.04 -0.92
N ALA A 395 15.65 5.30 -0.64
CA ALA A 395 16.60 5.73 -1.65
C ALA A 395 16.83 4.67 -2.74
N PHE A 396 16.70 3.36 -2.41
CA PHE A 396 16.71 2.28 -3.42
C PHE A 396 15.41 2.21 -4.21
N GLU A 397 14.27 2.28 -3.50
CA GLU A 397 12.91 2.29 -4.05
C GLU A 397 11.96 2.94 -3.03
N PRO A 398 11.16 3.94 -3.41
CA PRO A 398 10.85 4.37 -4.80
C PRO A 398 11.78 5.44 -5.40
N CYS A 399 12.66 6.07 -4.61
CA CYS A 399 13.40 7.26 -5.05
C CYS A 399 14.46 6.99 -6.12
N ARG A 400 15.12 5.81 -6.10
CA ARG A 400 16.20 5.42 -7.03
C ARG A 400 17.36 6.42 -7.02
N VAL A 401 17.85 6.73 -5.83
CA VAL A 401 18.91 7.71 -5.55
C VAL A 401 20.00 7.17 -4.61
N ASP A 402 20.10 5.85 -4.50
CA ASP A 402 21.08 5.16 -3.65
C ASP A 402 22.55 5.42 -4.03
N ASP A 403 22.79 5.94 -5.23
CA ASP A 403 24.10 6.47 -5.65
C ASP A 403 24.51 7.78 -4.92
N ALA A 404 23.60 8.43 -4.20
CA ALA A 404 23.90 9.57 -3.33
C ALA A 404 24.38 9.16 -1.94
N PHE A 405 24.49 7.87 -1.63
CA PHE A 405 25.05 7.41 -0.36
C PHE A 405 26.58 7.42 -0.35
N PRO A 406 27.21 7.78 0.80
CA PRO A 406 28.59 7.42 1.07
C PRO A 406 28.74 5.90 1.09
N ALA A 407 29.46 5.34 0.11
CA ALA A 407 29.54 3.88 -0.08
C ALA A 407 30.08 3.13 1.17
N GLU A 408 30.95 3.80 1.92
CA GLU A 408 31.55 3.30 3.15
C GLU A 408 30.56 3.04 4.30
N LEU A 409 29.41 3.74 4.30
CA LEU A 409 28.41 3.62 5.37
C LEU A 409 27.33 2.56 5.06
N VAL A 410 27.19 2.15 3.80
CA VAL A 410 26.07 1.28 3.35
C VAL A 410 26.15 -0.09 4.02
N GLY A 411 27.33 -0.70 4.07
CA GLY A 411 27.52 -2.06 4.60
C GLY A 411 27.02 -2.19 6.03
N ALA A 412 27.57 -1.39 6.94
CA ALA A 412 27.20 -1.40 8.35
C ALA A 412 25.72 -1.06 8.59
N THR A 413 25.16 -0.09 7.84
CA THR A 413 23.75 0.27 7.94
C THR A 413 22.82 -0.94 7.68
N TYR A 414 23.11 -1.71 6.63
CA TYR A 414 22.28 -2.89 6.31
C TYR A 414 22.64 -4.13 7.13
N ASP A 415 23.81 -4.20 7.78
CA ASP A 415 24.10 -5.15 8.85
C ASP A 415 23.22 -4.90 10.08
N ARG A 416 23.03 -3.63 10.43
CA ARG A 416 22.10 -3.22 11.49
C ARG A 416 20.67 -3.59 11.15
N ALA A 417 20.20 -3.33 9.91
CA ALA A 417 18.89 -3.72 9.46
C ALA A 417 18.68 -5.25 9.52
N ALA A 418 19.65 -6.05 9.06
CA ALA A 418 19.58 -7.50 9.13
C ALA A 418 19.54 -8.04 10.57
N THR A 419 20.27 -7.38 11.48
CA THR A 419 20.22 -7.69 12.92
C THR A 419 18.82 -7.46 13.46
N ARG A 420 18.19 -6.35 13.13
CA ARG A 420 16.80 -6.05 13.52
C ARG A 420 15.82 -7.12 13.01
N VAL A 421 15.94 -7.57 11.78
CA VAL A 421 15.10 -8.66 11.24
C VAL A 421 15.26 -9.95 12.07
N LYS A 422 16.48 -10.30 12.50
CA LYS A 422 16.74 -11.45 13.37
C LYS A 422 16.07 -11.28 14.74
N GLU A 423 16.16 -10.08 15.34
CA GLU A 423 15.52 -9.76 16.62
C GLU A 423 13.98 -9.96 16.53
N VAL A 424 13.34 -9.35 15.53
CA VAL A 424 11.88 -9.45 15.32
C VAL A 424 11.44 -10.90 15.07
N SER A 425 12.25 -11.69 14.39
CA SER A 425 11.95 -13.12 14.11
C SER A 425 12.17 -14.04 15.30
N SER A 426 12.75 -13.56 16.41
CA SER A 426 13.06 -14.40 17.58
C SER A 426 11.79 -14.75 18.37
N PRO A 427 11.68 -15.97 18.93
CA PRO A 427 10.52 -16.35 19.76
C PRO A 427 10.32 -15.51 21.03
N GLY A 428 11.36 -14.81 21.47
CA GLY A 428 11.34 -13.95 22.66
C GLY A 428 10.97 -12.50 22.39
N PHE A 429 10.75 -12.10 21.15
CA PHE A 429 10.42 -10.73 20.80
C PHE A 429 9.03 -10.34 21.33
N LYS A 430 8.97 -9.29 22.16
CA LYS A 430 7.76 -8.85 22.87
C LYS A 430 7.43 -7.36 22.65
N ALA A 431 8.09 -6.68 21.75
CA ALA A 431 7.84 -5.29 21.44
C ALA A 431 6.86 -5.15 20.26
N ASN A 432 6.35 -3.95 20.05
CA ASN A 432 5.65 -3.60 18.82
C ASN A 432 6.64 -3.57 17.64
N TYR A 433 6.10 -3.78 16.47
CA TYR A 433 6.85 -3.86 15.23
C TYR A 433 6.03 -3.20 14.12
N SER A 434 6.67 -2.38 13.32
CA SER A 434 6.04 -1.82 12.12
C SER A 434 6.46 -2.63 10.89
N PRO A 435 5.51 -3.12 10.08
CA PRO A 435 5.81 -3.76 8.81
C PRO A 435 6.51 -2.86 7.78
N TYR A 436 6.74 -1.60 8.06
CA TYR A 436 7.57 -0.71 7.23
C TYR A 436 9.00 -1.22 7.02
N ASP A 437 9.49 -2.13 7.87
CA ASP A 437 10.73 -2.85 7.62
C ASP A 437 10.78 -3.53 6.24
N LEU A 438 9.64 -3.75 5.59
CA LEU A 438 9.57 -4.27 4.22
C LEU A 438 10.37 -3.43 3.20
N ARG A 439 10.60 -2.12 3.47
CA ARG A 439 11.42 -1.25 2.62
C ARG A 439 12.84 -1.76 2.51
N ASN A 440 13.37 -2.35 3.59
CA ASN A 440 14.66 -3.01 3.60
C ASN A 440 14.74 -4.20 2.63
N LEU A 441 13.59 -4.79 2.21
CA LEU A 441 13.59 -5.88 1.24
C LEU A 441 14.20 -5.46 -0.11
N ASN A 442 13.82 -4.28 -0.61
CA ASN A 442 14.37 -3.74 -1.85
C ASN A 442 15.86 -3.41 -1.72
N ALA A 443 16.28 -2.88 -0.58
CA ALA A 443 17.69 -2.58 -0.30
C ALA A 443 18.51 -3.87 -0.23
N PHE A 444 18.08 -4.89 0.53
CA PHE A 444 18.76 -6.18 0.60
C PHE A 444 18.91 -6.82 -0.78
N VAL A 445 17.85 -6.83 -1.60
CA VAL A 445 17.91 -7.36 -2.97
C VAL A 445 18.91 -6.58 -3.83
N SER A 446 18.93 -5.24 -3.74
CA SER A 446 19.83 -4.39 -4.50
C SER A 446 21.29 -4.56 -4.09
N LEU A 447 21.53 -4.86 -2.81
CA LEU A 447 22.86 -5.10 -2.24
C LEU A 447 23.32 -6.57 -2.36
N GLY A 448 22.51 -7.45 -2.97
CA GLY A 448 22.82 -8.89 -3.09
C GLY A 448 22.70 -9.70 -1.80
N ARG A 449 22.04 -9.15 -0.77
CA ARG A 449 21.85 -9.76 0.56
C ARG A 449 20.59 -10.62 0.57
N TYR A 450 20.58 -11.66 -0.24
CA TYR A 450 19.38 -12.46 -0.52
C TYR A 450 18.85 -13.21 0.71
N ASP A 451 19.72 -13.74 1.56
CA ASP A 451 19.31 -14.47 2.79
C ASP A 451 18.59 -13.53 3.77
N ASP A 452 19.07 -12.28 3.90
CA ASP A 452 18.41 -11.28 4.73
C ASP A 452 17.05 -10.87 4.12
N ALA A 453 16.98 -10.73 2.80
CA ALA A 453 15.73 -10.47 2.08
C ALA A 453 14.70 -11.59 2.29
N PHE A 454 15.10 -12.85 2.19
CA PHE A 454 14.20 -14.00 2.35
C PHE A 454 13.75 -14.18 3.80
N ARG A 455 14.63 -13.89 4.76
CA ARG A 455 14.28 -13.87 6.19
C ARG A 455 13.24 -12.78 6.46
N LEU A 456 13.46 -11.56 5.97
CA LEU A 456 12.51 -10.45 6.12
C LEU A 456 11.15 -10.79 5.47
N LEU A 457 11.15 -11.35 4.26
CA LEU A 457 9.92 -11.80 3.60
C LEU A 457 9.12 -12.79 4.47
N SER A 458 9.80 -13.74 5.11
CA SER A 458 9.18 -14.70 6.02
C SER A 458 8.55 -14.02 7.23
N VAL A 459 9.24 -13.03 7.84
CA VAL A 459 8.72 -12.22 8.97
C VAL A 459 7.48 -11.46 8.54
N LEU A 460 7.50 -10.81 7.37
CA LEU A 460 6.37 -10.05 6.84
C LEU A 460 5.13 -10.94 6.64
N LEU A 461 5.30 -12.10 6.02
CA LEU A 461 4.21 -13.05 5.80
C LEU A 461 3.63 -13.60 7.11
N ALA A 462 4.47 -13.81 8.13
CA ALA A 462 4.04 -14.24 9.47
C ALA A 462 3.33 -13.13 10.27
N SER A 463 3.62 -11.87 10.00
CA SER A 463 3.06 -10.71 10.73
C SER A 463 1.70 -10.23 10.23
N ARG A 464 1.12 -10.83 9.20
CA ARG A 464 -0.24 -10.51 8.71
C ARG A 464 -1.29 -10.74 9.79
N ARG A 465 -2.27 -9.86 9.89
CA ARG A 465 -3.34 -9.91 10.91
C ARG A 465 -4.71 -9.53 10.33
N PRO A 466 -5.74 -10.35 10.47
CA PRO A 466 -5.64 -11.80 10.67
C PRO A 466 -4.90 -12.45 9.49
N CYS A 467 -4.15 -13.53 9.73
CA CYS A 467 -3.32 -14.15 8.69
C CYS A 467 -4.13 -14.48 7.42
N GLY A 468 -5.33 -15.02 7.56
CA GLY A 468 -6.21 -15.36 6.44
C GLY A 468 -6.75 -14.17 5.63
N TRP A 469 -6.60 -12.93 6.12
CA TRP A 469 -6.97 -11.72 5.37
C TRP A 469 -5.85 -11.21 4.46
N ARG A 470 -4.63 -11.74 4.61
CA ARG A 470 -3.48 -11.41 3.78
C ARG A 470 -3.11 -9.92 3.76
N GLY A 471 -3.36 -9.22 4.85
CA GLY A 471 -3.08 -7.80 5.03
C GLY A 471 -2.33 -7.52 6.33
N TRP A 472 -1.90 -6.29 6.50
CA TRP A 472 -1.17 -5.80 7.66
C TRP A 472 -1.92 -4.66 8.33
N ALA A 473 -1.69 -4.51 9.65
CA ALA A 473 -1.83 -3.25 10.34
C ALA A 473 -0.57 -2.40 10.13
N GLU A 474 -0.66 -1.12 10.42
CA GLU A 474 0.50 -0.21 10.39
C GLU A 474 1.52 -0.56 11.46
N VAL A 475 1.04 -0.90 12.66
CA VAL A 475 1.86 -1.37 13.77
C VAL A 475 1.32 -2.70 14.28
N VAL A 476 2.21 -3.65 14.47
CA VAL A 476 1.90 -5.01 14.91
C VAL A 476 2.53 -5.24 16.27
N TRP A 477 1.76 -5.75 17.23
CA TRP A 477 2.27 -6.22 18.50
C TRP A 477 2.55 -7.72 18.48
N SER A 478 3.53 -8.17 19.24
CA SER A 478 3.80 -9.59 19.44
C SER A 478 2.59 -10.30 20.08
N ASP A 479 1.89 -9.63 20.99
CA ASP A 479 0.58 -10.09 21.49
C ASP A 479 -0.52 -9.67 20.49
N MET A 480 -1.10 -10.64 19.81
CA MET A 480 -2.18 -10.46 18.85
C MET A 480 -3.46 -9.86 19.45
N ARG A 481 -3.62 -9.87 20.75
CA ARG A 481 -4.77 -9.33 21.47
C ARG A 481 -4.53 -7.95 22.02
N SER A 482 -3.33 -7.40 21.89
CA SER A 482 -3.07 -6.02 22.30
C SER A 482 -3.98 -5.07 21.52
N PRO A 483 -4.76 -4.22 22.18
CA PRO A 483 -5.60 -3.23 21.51
C PRO A 483 -4.81 -2.01 21.03
N GLU A 484 -3.52 -1.91 21.39
CA GLU A 484 -2.71 -0.74 21.11
C GLU A 484 -2.17 -0.78 19.67
N TYR A 485 -2.29 0.31 18.95
CA TYR A 485 -1.68 0.57 17.66
C TYR A 485 -1.87 -0.51 16.59
N VAL A 486 -3.06 -1.04 16.48
CA VAL A 486 -3.38 -1.93 15.35
C VAL A 486 -3.47 -1.14 14.04
N GLY A 487 -3.79 0.16 14.13
CA GLY A 487 -4.06 1.00 12.96
C GLY A 487 -5.32 0.58 12.22
N ASP A 488 -5.61 1.24 11.12
CA ASP A 488 -6.67 0.84 10.21
C ASP A 488 -6.25 -0.39 9.39
N MET A 489 -7.13 -1.35 9.25
CA MET A 489 -6.89 -2.56 8.47
C MET A 489 -7.96 -2.77 7.40
N PRO A 490 -7.55 -3.20 6.19
CA PRO A 490 -6.16 -3.39 5.75
C PRO A 490 -5.43 -2.05 5.60
N HIS A 491 -4.15 -1.99 6.04
CA HIS A 491 -3.31 -0.83 5.80
C HIS A 491 -2.69 -0.93 4.40
N THR A 492 -3.24 -0.18 3.47
CA THR A 492 -2.98 -0.40 2.04
C THR A 492 -1.69 0.24 1.54
N TRP A 493 -1.05 1.15 2.29
CA TRP A 493 0.31 1.58 1.98
C TRP A 493 1.30 0.42 2.14
N ILE A 494 1.32 -0.25 3.30
CA ILE A 494 2.16 -1.44 3.51
C ILE A 494 1.88 -2.52 2.47
N GLY A 495 0.61 -2.76 2.18
CA GLY A 495 0.21 -3.72 1.14
C GLY A 495 0.72 -3.35 -0.26
N ALA A 496 0.70 -2.07 -0.60
CA ALA A 496 1.19 -1.55 -1.87
C ALA A 496 2.71 -1.73 -2.01
N GLU A 497 3.47 -1.37 -0.96
CA GLU A 497 4.92 -1.55 -0.94
C GLU A 497 5.29 -3.04 -1.02
N PHE A 498 4.55 -3.94 -0.32
CA PHE A 498 4.75 -5.38 -0.43
C PHE A 498 4.55 -5.90 -1.86
N ALA A 499 3.42 -5.56 -2.49
CA ALA A 499 3.14 -5.99 -3.87
C ALA A 499 4.21 -5.48 -4.85
N THR A 500 4.65 -4.23 -4.67
CA THR A 500 5.73 -3.63 -5.45
C THR A 500 7.06 -4.36 -5.22
N ALA A 501 7.42 -4.66 -3.97
CA ALA A 501 8.67 -5.37 -3.66
C ALA A 501 8.70 -6.78 -4.29
N ILE A 502 7.62 -7.56 -4.19
CA ILE A 502 7.53 -8.88 -4.84
C ILE A 502 7.68 -8.76 -6.36
N ARG A 503 7.03 -7.76 -6.97
CA ARG A 503 7.20 -7.52 -8.41
C ARG A 503 8.66 -7.19 -8.75
N LEU A 504 9.35 -6.37 -7.95
CA LEU A 504 10.73 -5.98 -8.18
C LEU A 504 11.74 -7.11 -7.91
N MET A 505 11.41 -8.08 -7.08
CA MET A 505 12.19 -9.31 -6.93
C MET A 505 12.14 -10.17 -8.20
N LEU A 506 11.01 -10.16 -8.90
CA LEU A 506 10.78 -10.97 -10.10
C LEU A 506 11.15 -10.24 -11.39
N LEU A 507 10.88 -8.93 -11.46
CA LEU A 507 11.06 -8.13 -12.65
C LEU A 507 11.30 -6.66 -12.28
N LYS A 508 12.42 -6.08 -12.73
CA LYS A 508 12.76 -4.66 -12.56
C LYS A 508 13.32 -4.10 -13.87
N GLU A 509 12.94 -2.88 -14.17
CA GLU A 509 13.57 -2.07 -15.21
C GLU A 509 14.72 -1.27 -14.59
N ASN A 510 15.89 -1.33 -15.20
CA ASN A 510 17.08 -0.62 -14.76
C ASN A 510 17.79 0.01 -15.98
N GLY A 511 17.56 1.30 -16.20
CA GLY A 511 18.00 1.96 -17.43
C GLY A 511 17.43 1.27 -18.67
N GLY A 512 18.28 0.89 -19.60
CA GLY A 512 17.92 0.13 -20.82
C GLY A 512 17.74 -1.38 -20.60
N ALA A 513 17.91 -1.91 -19.37
CA ALA A 513 17.86 -3.34 -19.08
C ALA A 513 16.55 -3.78 -18.45
N LEU A 514 16.13 -5.01 -18.77
CA LEU A 514 15.07 -5.74 -18.08
C LEU A 514 15.73 -6.82 -17.21
N GLU A 515 15.67 -6.65 -15.89
CA GLU A 515 16.24 -7.58 -14.92
C GLU A 515 15.15 -8.54 -14.43
N LEU A 516 15.37 -9.85 -14.61
CA LEU A 516 14.43 -10.90 -14.22
C LEU A 516 15.04 -11.78 -13.12
N PHE A 517 14.17 -12.24 -12.20
CA PHE A 517 14.51 -13.13 -11.09
C PHE A 517 15.66 -12.61 -10.22
N ARG A 518 15.64 -11.31 -9.89
CA ARG A 518 16.68 -10.67 -9.07
C ARG A 518 16.88 -11.35 -7.72
N ALA A 519 15.77 -11.80 -7.10
CA ALA A 519 15.80 -12.57 -5.86
C ALA A 519 14.59 -13.51 -5.82
N VAL A 520 14.84 -14.81 -5.99
CA VAL A 520 13.79 -15.84 -6.04
C VAL A 520 14.13 -16.94 -5.04
N PRO A 521 13.33 -17.07 -3.95
CA PRO A 521 13.47 -18.19 -3.03
C PRO A 521 13.20 -19.53 -3.73
N ASP A 522 13.84 -20.61 -3.26
CA ASP A 522 13.66 -21.95 -3.85
C ASP A 522 12.21 -22.43 -3.85
N ALA A 523 11.45 -22.11 -2.80
CA ALA A 523 10.03 -22.44 -2.70
C ALA A 523 9.17 -21.85 -3.84
N TRP A 524 9.62 -20.77 -4.48
CA TRP A 524 8.87 -20.16 -5.59
C TRP A 524 8.94 -20.96 -6.88
N TRP A 525 9.92 -21.86 -7.02
CA TRP A 525 10.05 -22.78 -8.16
C TRP A 525 9.19 -24.03 -8.03
N GLU A 526 8.63 -24.30 -6.84
CA GLU A 526 7.76 -25.45 -6.57
C GLU A 526 6.35 -25.28 -7.16
N ALA A 527 5.52 -26.31 -7.07
CA ALA A 527 4.07 -26.29 -7.37
C ALA A 527 3.66 -25.58 -8.68
N GLY A 528 4.44 -25.76 -9.76
CA GLY A 528 4.10 -25.21 -11.09
C GLY A 528 5.01 -24.08 -11.56
N GLY A 529 5.91 -23.59 -10.72
CA GLY A 529 6.92 -22.59 -11.06
C GLY A 529 6.41 -21.14 -10.97
N ILE A 530 6.97 -20.28 -11.80
CA ILE A 530 6.72 -18.84 -11.79
C ILE A 530 6.00 -18.44 -13.08
N ALA A 531 4.94 -17.63 -12.95
CA ALA A 531 4.29 -17.02 -14.10
C ALA A 531 4.01 -15.53 -13.84
N LEU A 532 4.33 -14.73 -14.84
CA LEU A 532 3.97 -13.31 -14.91
C LEU A 532 3.01 -13.14 -16.09
N HIS A 533 1.88 -12.47 -15.84
CA HIS A 533 0.84 -12.31 -16.85
C HIS A 533 0.52 -10.84 -17.09
N GLN A 534 0.76 -10.38 -18.30
CA GLN A 534 0.48 -9.01 -18.73
C GLN A 534 0.99 -7.94 -17.77
N LEU A 535 2.23 -8.08 -17.30
CA LEU A 535 2.85 -7.06 -16.46
C LEU A 535 3.36 -5.90 -17.33
N PRO A 536 2.93 -4.67 -17.05
CA PRO A 536 3.44 -3.51 -17.76
C PRO A 536 4.87 -3.19 -17.34
N THR A 537 5.65 -2.74 -18.31
CA THR A 537 7.02 -2.25 -18.15
C THR A 537 7.23 -1.01 -19.01
N THR A 538 8.35 -0.34 -18.84
CA THR A 538 8.75 0.77 -19.71
C THR A 538 9.03 0.33 -21.15
N PHE A 539 9.24 -0.97 -21.38
CA PHE A 539 9.48 -1.59 -22.69
C PHE A 539 8.20 -2.16 -23.32
N GLY A 540 7.09 -2.19 -22.59
CA GLY A 540 5.82 -2.77 -23.02
C GLY A 540 5.32 -3.81 -22.03
N VAL A 541 4.59 -4.81 -22.49
CA VAL A 541 3.92 -5.80 -21.64
C VAL A 541 4.68 -7.13 -21.63
N VAL A 542 4.98 -7.62 -20.43
CA VAL A 542 5.68 -8.88 -20.21
C VAL A 542 4.70 -10.00 -19.84
N ASN A 543 4.80 -11.11 -20.57
CA ASN A 543 4.28 -12.42 -20.17
C ASN A 543 5.47 -13.37 -20.02
N LEU A 544 5.51 -14.10 -18.91
CA LEU A 544 6.61 -15.03 -18.61
C LEU A 544 6.07 -16.30 -17.96
N LYS A 545 6.66 -17.44 -18.33
CA LYS A 545 6.49 -18.71 -17.63
C LYS A 545 7.85 -19.35 -17.39
N ALA A 546 8.11 -19.73 -16.15
CA ALA A 546 9.34 -20.38 -15.78
C ALA A 546 9.07 -21.64 -14.96
N ARG A 547 9.81 -22.70 -15.26
CA ARG A 547 9.70 -24.00 -14.58
C ARG A 547 11.09 -24.55 -14.28
N ARG A 548 11.22 -25.28 -13.19
CA ARG A 548 12.45 -25.93 -12.77
C ARG A 548 12.22 -27.46 -12.69
N SER A 549 13.14 -28.23 -13.26
CA SER A 549 13.28 -29.68 -13.09
C SER A 549 14.49 -29.98 -12.18
N ARG A 550 14.92 -31.23 -12.09
CA ARG A 550 16.07 -31.60 -11.23
C ARG A 550 17.42 -31.04 -11.71
N SER A 551 17.59 -30.78 -13.00
CA SER A 551 18.89 -30.39 -13.59
C SER A 551 18.77 -29.18 -14.52
N GLN A 552 17.57 -28.69 -14.75
CA GLN A 552 17.34 -27.67 -15.76
C GLN A 552 16.19 -26.74 -15.36
N ALA A 553 16.33 -25.43 -15.62
CA ALA A 553 15.24 -24.47 -15.62
C ALA A 553 14.96 -23.97 -17.04
N THR A 554 13.68 -23.77 -17.34
CA THR A 554 13.23 -23.19 -18.61
C THR A 554 12.42 -21.93 -18.34
N VAL A 555 12.67 -20.90 -19.12
CA VAL A 555 11.94 -19.63 -19.09
C VAL A 555 11.43 -19.32 -20.48
N GLU A 556 10.14 -19.11 -20.60
CA GLU A 556 9.47 -18.62 -21.81
C GLU A 556 9.08 -17.14 -21.54
N LEU A 557 9.52 -16.25 -22.40
CA LEU A 557 9.30 -14.81 -22.29
C LEU A 557 8.64 -14.28 -23.56
N ALA A 558 7.56 -13.56 -23.42
CA ALA A 558 6.96 -12.77 -24.48
C ALA A 558 6.90 -11.30 -24.02
N LEU A 559 7.57 -10.43 -24.74
CA LEU A 559 7.56 -8.98 -24.55
C LEU A 559 6.89 -8.34 -25.78
N THR A 560 5.82 -7.57 -25.54
CA THR A 560 5.13 -6.81 -26.58
C THR A 560 5.46 -5.33 -26.40
N GLY A 561 6.27 -4.76 -27.30
CA GLY A 561 6.69 -3.36 -27.25
C GLY A 561 8.13 -3.18 -27.71
N ALA A 562 8.83 -2.18 -27.15
CA ALA A 562 10.23 -1.91 -27.49
C ALA A 562 11.15 -2.97 -26.87
N ALA A 563 12.17 -3.39 -27.62
CA ALA A 563 13.17 -4.28 -27.06
C ALA A 563 14.06 -3.54 -26.05
N PRO A 564 14.34 -4.10 -24.87
CA PRO A 564 15.37 -3.58 -23.98
C PRO A 564 16.77 -3.79 -24.61
N ASP A 565 17.75 -2.99 -24.20
CA ASP A 565 19.13 -3.16 -24.63
C ASP A 565 19.69 -4.53 -24.25
N ARG A 566 19.27 -5.04 -23.09
CA ARG A 566 19.57 -6.40 -22.62
C ARG A 566 18.53 -6.91 -21.66
N ILE A 567 18.41 -8.22 -21.58
CA ILE A 567 17.61 -8.95 -20.58
C ILE A 567 18.59 -9.74 -19.72
N THR A 568 18.46 -9.61 -18.39
CA THR A 568 19.29 -10.36 -17.46
C THR A 568 18.42 -11.24 -16.58
N PHE A 569 18.97 -12.44 -16.26
CA PHE A 569 18.35 -13.40 -15.34
C PHE A 569 19.35 -13.76 -14.25
N ARG A 570 18.96 -13.64 -13.01
CA ARG A 570 19.75 -14.22 -11.93
C ARG A 570 19.30 -15.64 -11.63
N TYR A 571 20.22 -16.58 -11.74
CA TYR A 571 19.98 -17.99 -11.40
C TYR A 571 21.20 -18.58 -10.68
N PRO A 572 21.13 -18.74 -9.33
CA PRO A 572 22.25 -19.32 -8.56
C PRO A 572 22.59 -20.73 -9.01
N GLY A 573 23.88 -20.99 -9.21
CA GLY A 573 24.38 -22.30 -9.61
C GLY A 573 24.24 -22.63 -11.10
N ALA A 574 23.88 -21.64 -11.96
CA ALA A 574 23.84 -21.83 -13.40
C ALA A 574 25.21 -22.19 -13.95
N LYS A 575 25.34 -23.35 -14.64
CA LYS A 575 26.56 -23.80 -15.30
C LYS A 575 26.60 -23.48 -16.77
N ARG A 576 25.45 -23.59 -17.42
CA ARG A 576 25.25 -23.24 -18.84
C ARG A 576 23.90 -22.61 -19.05
N ALA A 577 23.82 -21.73 -20.03
CA ALA A 577 22.55 -21.12 -20.44
C ALA A 577 22.50 -20.94 -21.95
N HIS A 578 21.32 -21.15 -22.54
CA HIS A 578 21.06 -20.98 -23.96
C HIS A 578 19.76 -20.18 -24.14
N ALA A 579 19.85 -19.03 -24.84
CA ALA A 579 18.71 -18.23 -25.27
C ALA A 579 18.42 -18.51 -26.74
N ASP A 580 17.23 -19.01 -27.06
CA ASP A 580 16.81 -19.40 -28.41
C ASP A 580 17.87 -20.29 -29.14
N GLY A 581 18.48 -21.23 -28.39
CA GLY A 581 19.52 -22.13 -28.87
C GLY A 581 20.94 -21.57 -28.89
N LYS A 582 21.15 -20.28 -28.65
CA LYS A 582 22.46 -19.63 -28.60
C LYS A 582 22.98 -19.61 -27.15
N ARG A 583 24.26 -19.93 -26.97
CA ARG A 583 24.91 -19.89 -25.66
C ARG A 583 24.97 -18.47 -25.12
N CYS A 584 24.59 -18.29 -23.84
CA CYS A 584 24.67 -17.04 -23.12
C CYS A 584 25.91 -16.96 -22.24
N GLU A 585 26.35 -15.74 -21.97
CA GLU A 585 27.36 -15.46 -20.96
C GLU A 585 26.73 -15.53 -19.56
N ILE A 586 27.48 -16.08 -18.60
CA ILE A 586 27.11 -16.15 -17.19
C ILE A 586 28.21 -15.48 -16.39
N HIS A 587 27.84 -14.43 -15.63
CA HIS A 587 28.75 -13.77 -14.71
C HIS A 587 28.10 -13.66 -13.33
N ARG A 588 28.73 -14.27 -12.30
CA ARG A 588 28.24 -14.25 -10.90
C ARG A 588 26.73 -14.59 -10.80
N ASP A 589 26.33 -15.72 -11.36
CA ASP A 589 24.93 -16.20 -11.42
C ASP A 589 23.97 -15.35 -12.29
N VAL A 590 24.46 -14.32 -12.99
CA VAL A 590 23.66 -13.49 -13.90
C VAL A 590 23.90 -13.93 -15.34
N ILE A 591 22.83 -14.33 -16.00
CA ILE A 591 22.78 -14.70 -17.41
C ILE A 591 22.36 -13.47 -18.20
N SER A 592 23.06 -13.11 -19.25
CA SER A 592 22.75 -11.97 -20.11
C SER A 592 22.39 -12.42 -21.52
N ALA A 593 21.29 -11.87 -22.05
CA ALA A 593 20.83 -12.08 -23.41
C ALA A 593 20.32 -10.76 -24.02
N PRO A 594 20.59 -10.44 -25.30
CA PRO A 594 20.08 -9.22 -25.93
C PRO A 594 18.56 -9.28 -26.17
N ASN A 595 18.06 -10.40 -26.68
CA ASN A 595 16.66 -10.72 -26.87
C ASN A 595 16.46 -12.20 -26.72
N LEU A 596 15.29 -12.63 -26.22
CA LEU A 596 14.96 -14.04 -26.14
C LEU A 596 13.45 -14.28 -26.05
N ASN A 597 13.02 -15.42 -26.60
CA ASN A 597 11.70 -15.98 -26.37
C ASN A 597 11.77 -17.17 -25.38
N ARG A 598 12.90 -17.90 -25.42
CA ARG A 598 13.09 -19.06 -24.56
C ARG A 598 14.52 -19.11 -24.02
N LEU A 599 14.65 -19.26 -22.72
CA LEU A 599 15.92 -19.49 -22.02
C LEU A 599 15.90 -20.87 -21.39
N VAL A 600 16.99 -21.60 -21.58
CA VAL A 600 17.26 -22.90 -20.96
C VAL A 600 18.51 -22.76 -20.11
N ILE A 601 18.44 -23.16 -18.85
CA ILE A 601 19.51 -23.04 -17.85
C ILE A 601 19.81 -24.44 -17.31
N ASP A 602 21.05 -24.91 -17.44
CA ASP A 602 21.54 -26.14 -16.82
C ASP A 602 22.30 -25.79 -15.52
N PHE A 603 22.08 -26.53 -14.44
CA PHE A 603 22.69 -26.33 -13.13
C PHE A 603 23.08 -27.60 -12.40
#